data_de959b61361e1e71554a23a22ccb4aec
#
_entry.id   de959b61361e1e71554a23a22ccb4aec
#
_cell.length_a   1.000
_cell.length_b   1.000
_cell.length_c   1.000
_cell.angle_alpha   90.00
_cell.angle_beta   90.00
_cell.angle_gamma   90.00
#
_symmetry.space_group_name_H-M   'P 1'
#
loop_
_entity.id
_entity.type
_entity.pdbx_description
1 polymer ?
#
loop_
_entity_poly.entity_id
_entity_poly.type
_entity_poly.pdbx_seq_one_letter_code
_entity_poly.pdbx_strand_id
1 'polypeptide(L)' 'HSPMSDKEKTQFVTLSRREVASKIFPDYDSRKAVSALTRRIQQDPILLARLLKRGYRPRMRVFSPNIQRVLQKYIGY' A
#
# COMPACT_ATOMS: atom_id res chain seq x y z
N HIS A 1 29.42 4.10 -2.84
CA HIS A 1 28.12 3.54 -3.11
C HIS A 1 27.36 4.39 -4.09
N SER A 2 26.34 3.86 -4.65
CA SER A 2 25.64 4.51 -5.73
C SER A 2 24.25 4.97 -5.29
N PRO A 3 23.94 6.27 -5.43
CA PRO A 3 22.58 6.74 -5.15
C PRO A 3 21.54 6.08 -6.04
N MET A 4 21.94 5.66 -7.22
CA MET A 4 20.99 5.00 -8.14
C MET A 4 20.51 3.67 -7.61
N SER A 5 21.42 2.89 -7.03
CA SER A 5 21.00 1.63 -6.41
C SER A 5 19.98 1.86 -5.32
N ASP A 6 20.17 2.91 -4.54
CA ASP A 6 19.22 3.26 -3.49
C ASP A 6 17.87 3.61 -4.06
N LYS A 7 17.84 4.34 -5.16
CA LYS A 7 16.58 4.68 -5.82
C LYS A 7 15.84 3.44 -6.30
N GLU A 8 16.56 2.52 -6.90
CA GLU A 8 15.94 1.30 -7.37
C GLU A 8 15.34 0.50 -6.21
N LYS A 9 16.06 0.45 -5.09
CA LYS A 9 15.57 -0.25 -3.91
C LYS A 9 14.37 0.44 -3.30
N THR A 10 14.27 1.76 -3.45
CA THR A 10 13.18 2.50 -2.82
C THR A 10 11.85 2.36 -3.53
N GLN A 11 11.80 1.69 -4.67
CA GLN A 11 10.53 1.43 -5.35
C GLN A 11 9.57 0.65 -4.45
N PHE A 12 10.10 -0.26 -3.64
CA PHE A 12 9.29 -1.10 -2.77
C PHE A 12 9.86 -1.13 -1.36
N VAL A 13 10.14 0.05 -0.81
CA VAL A 13 10.52 0.13 0.59
C VAL A 13 9.25 0.13 1.44
N THR A 14 9.41 -0.13 2.72
CA THR A 14 8.32 -0.02 3.67
C THR A 14 7.84 1.42 3.72
N LEU A 15 6.57 1.62 3.43
CA LEU A 15 5.95 2.94 3.47
C LEU A 15 4.84 2.94 4.51
N SER A 16 4.52 4.12 5.04
CA SER A 16 3.39 4.23 5.94
C SER A 16 2.10 4.01 5.17
N ARG A 17 1.07 3.55 5.88
CA ARG A 17 -0.26 3.39 5.30
C ARG A 17 -0.75 4.68 4.68
N ARG A 18 -0.46 5.79 5.33
CA ARG A 18 -0.85 7.12 4.85
C ARG A 18 -0.20 7.46 3.51
N GLU A 19 1.09 7.16 3.39
CA GLU A 19 1.81 7.41 2.15
C GLU A 19 1.28 6.56 1.00
N VAL A 20 1.03 5.29 1.25
CA VAL A 20 0.49 4.40 0.22
C VAL A 20 -0.90 4.85 -0.19
N ALA A 21 -1.74 5.18 0.78
CA ALA A 21 -3.09 5.66 0.49
C ALA A 21 -3.07 6.94 -0.34
N SER A 22 -2.15 7.85 -0.05
CA SER A 22 -2.02 9.09 -0.82
C SER A 22 -1.58 8.85 -2.26
N LYS A 23 -0.80 7.82 -2.49
CA LYS A 23 -0.41 7.45 -3.85
C LYS A 23 -1.58 6.88 -4.65
N ILE A 24 -2.44 6.13 -3.97
CA ILE A 24 -3.62 5.53 -4.61
C ILE A 24 -4.70 6.57 -4.84
N PHE A 25 -4.90 7.45 -3.89
CA PHE A 25 -5.94 8.48 -3.93
C PHE A 25 -5.33 9.88 -3.80
N PRO A 26 -4.64 10.36 -4.84
CA PRO A 26 -3.92 11.64 -4.74
C PRO A 26 -4.82 12.85 -4.55
N ASP A 27 -6.09 12.75 -4.92
CA ASP A 27 -7.05 13.85 -4.78
C ASP A 27 -7.62 13.97 -3.37
N TYR A 28 -7.37 12.99 -2.52
CA TYR A 28 -7.89 12.99 -1.16
C TYR A 28 -6.81 13.45 -0.18
N ASP A 29 -7.23 14.02 0.95
CA ASP A 29 -6.28 14.26 2.01
C ASP A 29 -5.85 12.91 2.63
N SER A 30 -4.82 12.93 3.48
CA SER A 30 -4.25 11.68 4.01
C SER A 30 -5.29 10.85 4.76
N ARG A 31 -6.10 11.49 5.58
CA ARG A 31 -7.10 10.79 6.39
C ARG A 31 -8.15 10.15 5.51
N LYS A 32 -8.66 10.90 4.54
CA LYS A 32 -9.66 10.40 3.61
C LYS A 32 -9.10 9.28 2.74
N ALA A 33 -7.87 9.44 2.30
CA ALA A 33 -7.21 8.42 1.48
C ALA A 33 -7.06 7.11 2.24
N VAL A 34 -6.67 7.16 3.51
CA VAL A 34 -6.55 5.96 4.34
C VAL A 34 -7.92 5.28 4.51
N SER A 35 -8.96 6.05 4.77
CA SER A 35 -10.30 5.50 4.91
C SER A 35 -10.78 4.86 3.61
N ALA A 36 -10.54 5.52 2.49
CA ALA A 36 -10.93 5.00 1.18
C ALA A 36 -10.18 3.71 0.85
N LEU A 37 -8.90 3.66 1.15
CA LEU A 37 -8.10 2.47 0.92
C LEU A 37 -8.59 1.31 1.78
N THR A 38 -8.85 1.54 3.05
CA THR A 38 -9.36 0.51 3.95
C THR A 38 -10.69 -0.04 3.44
N ARG A 39 -11.58 0.85 3.04
CA ARG A 39 -12.88 0.45 2.48
C ARG A 39 -12.69 -0.37 1.20
N ARG A 40 -11.81 0.07 0.33
CA ARG A 40 -11.54 -0.64 -0.92
C ARG A 40 -11.08 -2.07 -0.66
N ILE A 41 -10.20 -2.25 0.30
CA ILE A 41 -9.70 -3.56 0.66
C ILE A 41 -10.81 -4.44 1.23
N GLN A 42 -11.63 -3.87 2.11
CA GLN A 42 -12.72 -4.62 2.74
C GLN A 42 -13.81 -5.02 1.75
N GLN A 43 -14.00 -4.24 0.72
CA GLN A 43 -15.01 -4.54 -0.30
C GLN A 43 -14.56 -5.61 -1.30
N ASP A 44 -13.28 -5.91 -1.34
CA ASP A 44 -12.73 -6.89 -2.27
C ASP A 44 -12.18 -8.09 -1.48
N PRO A 45 -12.98 -9.15 -1.32
CA PRO A 45 -12.54 -10.30 -0.52
C PRO A 45 -11.32 -11.02 -1.10
N ILE A 46 -11.16 -11.00 -2.41
CA ILE A 46 -10.00 -11.62 -3.05
C ILE A 46 -8.74 -10.84 -2.72
N LEU A 47 -8.80 -9.52 -2.84
CA LEU A 47 -7.69 -8.66 -2.50
C LEU A 47 -7.34 -8.79 -1.02
N LEU A 48 -8.35 -8.78 -0.15
CA LEU A 48 -8.14 -8.91 1.28
C LEU A 48 -7.46 -10.24 1.61
N ALA A 49 -7.93 -11.33 1.02
CA ALA A 49 -7.35 -12.65 1.27
C ALA A 49 -5.88 -12.71 0.85
N ARG A 50 -5.55 -12.10 -0.27
CA ARG A 50 -4.18 -12.05 -0.74
C ARG A 50 -3.29 -11.22 0.17
N LEU A 51 -3.81 -10.10 0.63
CA LEU A 51 -3.08 -9.24 1.55
C LEU A 51 -2.82 -9.94 2.88
N LEU A 52 -3.82 -10.65 3.39
CA LEU A 52 -3.67 -11.38 4.66
C LEU A 52 -2.57 -12.44 4.56
N LYS A 53 -2.44 -13.09 3.41
CA LYS A 53 -1.38 -14.06 3.19
C LYS A 53 0.01 -13.42 3.20
N ARG A 54 0.09 -12.14 2.92
CA ARG A 54 1.35 -11.40 2.91
C ARG A 54 1.63 -10.71 4.24
N GLY A 55 0.81 -10.95 5.25
CA GLY A 55 1.02 -10.35 6.56
C GLY A 55 0.24 -9.08 6.80
N TYR A 56 -0.70 -8.75 5.92
CA TYR A 56 -1.53 -7.57 6.10
C TYR A 56 -2.44 -7.71 7.32
N ARG A 57 -2.62 -6.60 8.02
CA ARG A 57 -3.58 -6.51 9.13
C ARG A 57 -4.31 -5.17 9.00
N PRO A 58 -5.63 -5.14 9.33
CA PRO A 58 -6.41 -3.89 9.18
C PRO A 58 -5.85 -2.69 9.95
N ARG A 59 -5.16 -2.95 11.05
CA ARG A 59 -4.65 -1.87 11.91
C ARG A 59 -3.18 -1.55 11.70
N MET A 60 -2.53 -2.21 10.75
CA MET A 60 -1.10 -1.94 10.56
C MET A 60 -0.89 -0.53 10.04
N ARG A 61 0.18 0.10 10.50
CA ARG A 61 0.49 1.48 10.13
C ARG A 61 1.47 1.61 8.98
N VAL A 62 2.19 0.53 8.70
CA VAL A 62 3.18 0.52 7.64
C VAL A 62 2.92 -0.68 6.74
N PHE A 63 3.21 -0.51 5.47
CA PHE A 63 3.04 -1.56 4.47
C PHE A 63 4.40 -2.02 3.99
N SER A 64 4.64 -3.32 4.09
CA SER A 64 5.86 -3.91 3.57
C SER A 64 5.84 -3.91 2.03
N PRO A 65 7.00 -4.12 1.40
CA PRO A 65 7.04 -4.22 -0.07
C PRO A 65 6.11 -5.27 -0.64
N ASN A 66 5.94 -6.40 0.04
CA ASN A 66 5.05 -7.46 -0.43
C ASN A 66 3.59 -6.98 -0.49
N ILE A 67 3.16 -6.27 0.53
CA ILE A 67 1.81 -5.72 0.57
C ILE A 67 1.62 -4.69 -0.53
N GLN A 68 2.61 -3.82 -0.73
CA GLN A 68 2.54 -2.80 -1.77
C GLN A 68 2.44 -3.42 -3.16
N ARG A 69 3.15 -4.51 -3.41
CA ARG A 69 3.08 -5.20 -4.69
C ARG A 69 1.68 -5.73 -4.97
N VAL A 70 1.04 -6.31 -3.97
CA VAL A 70 -0.32 -6.81 -4.13
C VAL A 70 -1.28 -5.67 -4.41
N LEU A 71 -1.17 -4.57 -3.66
CA LEU A 71 -2.01 -3.39 -3.88
C LEU A 71 -1.79 -2.83 -5.29
N GLN A 72 -0.56 -2.71 -5.71
CA GLN A 72 -0.24 -2.18 -7.02
C GLN A 72 -0.82 -3.04 -8.13
N LYS A 73 -0.76 -4.36 -7.97
CA LYS A 73 -1.29 -5.28 -8.96
C LYS A 73 -2.80 -5.21 -9.07
N TYR A 74 -3.50 -5.06 -7.95
CA TYR A 74 -4.97 -5.11 -7.94
C TYR A 74 -5.63 -3.75 -8.11
N ILE A 75 -5.01 -2.69 -7.62
CA ILE A 75 -5.56 -1.34 -7.70
C ILE A 75 -4.95 -0.58 -8.88
N GLY A 76 -3.68 -0.83 -9.17
CA GLY A 76 -3.02 -0.24 -10.33
C GLY A 76 -2.58 1.20 -10.17
N TYR A 77 -2.02 1.53 -9.02
CA TYR A 77 -1.51 2.89 -8.81
C TYR A 77 -0.03 3.02 -9.20
#